data_b15a3324020493b2c6633e86b29fdbbd
#
_entry.id   b15a3324020493b2c6633e86b29fdbbd
#
_cell.length_a   1.000
_cell.length_b   1.000
_cell.length_c   1.000
_cell.angle_alpha   90.00
_cell.angle_beta   90.00
_cell.angle_gamma   90.00
#
_symmetry.space_group_name_H-M   'P 1'
#
loop_
_entity.id
_entity.type
_entity.pdbx_description
1 polymer ?
#
loop_
_entity_poly.entity_id
_entity_poly.type
_entity_poly.pdbx_seq_one_letter_code
_entity_poly.pdbx_strand_id
1 'polypeptide(L)'
;MITIKDVAKKANVSIATVSRVINEKGYVSEKTRKSIHQAIRELNYSPNQLARNLYSAETKAIGYIIPNVCHPFFSEVTQLIEKKLYDAGYHMLLGTTDRNADRESQIIDMLRQHRVDGIIVGSYTSNISAYSKAGIPVVAFDTLLECADVCVSSNHQVGGDMAADRVLKSGCRSVLQV
;
A
#
# COMPACT_ATOMS: atom_id res chain seq x y z
N MET A 1 3.58 -28.53 5.21
CA MET A 1 2.85 -27.40 4.59
C MET A 1 2.25 -27.89 3.29
N ILE A 2 0.95 -27.70 3.06
CA ILE A 2 0.26 -28.10 1.82
C ILE A 2 0.75 -27.24 0.67
N THR A 3 1.01 -27.86 -0.47
CA THR A 3 1.60 -27.21 -1.66
C THR A 3 0.66 -27.33 -2.86
N ILE A 4 0.94 -26.57 -3.92
CA ILE A 4 0.23 -26.67 -5.20
C ILE A 4 0.33 -28.10 -5.80
N LYS A 5 1.41 -28.82 -5.49
CA LYS A 5 1.60 -30.22 -5.91
C LYS A 5 0.57 -31.15 -5.28
N ASP A 6 0.22 -30.91 -4.02
CA ASP A 6 -0.75 -31.71 -3.30
C ASP A 6 -2.17 -31.49 -3.84
N VAL A 7 -2.49 -30.22 -4.20
CA VAL A 7 -3.75 -29.88 -4.87
C VAL A 7 -3.84 -30.56 -6.24
N ALA A 8 -2.77 -30.49 -7.03
CA ALA A 8 -2.71 -31.12 -8.35
C ALA A 8 -2.90 -32.65 -8.26
N LYS A 9 -2.23 -33.30 -7.31
CA LYS A 9 -2.37 -34.73 -7.04
C LYS A 9 -3.81 -35.08 -6.64
N LYS A 10 -4.42 -34.31 -5.73
CA LYS A 10 -5.78 -34.54 -5.25
C LYS A 10 -6.84 -34.35 -6.33
N ALA A 11 -6.69 -33.30 -7.16
CA ALA A 11 -7.60 -33.02 -8.28
C ALA A 11 -7.32 -33.86 -9.53
N ASN A 12 -6.28 -34.72 -9.52
CA ASN A 12 -5.80 -35.54 -10.64
C ASN A 12 -5.56 -34.72 -11.91
N VAL A 13 -4.82 -33.61 -11.77
CA VAL A 13 -4.46 -32.72 -12.88
C VAL A 13 -2.99 -32.29 -12.78
N SER A 14 -2.47 -31.64 -13.83
CA SER A 14 -1.12 -31.08 -13.78
C SER A 14 -1.05 -29.83 -12.87
N ILE A 15 0.14 -29.55 -12.32
CA ILE A 15 0.42 -28.31 -11.58
C ILE A 15 0.09 -27.08 -12.43
N ALA A 16 0.40 -27.12 -13.74
CA ALA A 16 0.10 -26.04 -14.68
C ALA A 16 -1.40 -25.79 -14.79
N THR A 17 -2.23 -26.85 -14.75
CA THR A 17 -3.70 -26.70 -14.78
C THR A 17 -4.23 -26.08 -13.49
N VAL A 18 -3.71 -26.46 -12.33
CA VAL A 18 -4.04 -25.83 -11.04
C VAL A 18 -3.64 -24.36 -11.06
N SER A 19 -2.43 -24.04 -11.52
CA SER A 19 -1.95 -22.66 -11.64
C SER A 19 -2.83 -21.81 -12.55
N ARG A 20 -3.29 -22.35 -13.68
CA ARG A 20 -4.21 -21.65 -14.60
C ARG A 20 -5.55 -21.32 -13.91
N VAL A 21 -6.10 -22.24 -13.14
CA VAL A 21 -7.36 -22.02 -12.41
C VAL A 21 -7.18 -20.98 -11.31
N ILE A 22 -6.11 -21.06 -10.51
CA ILE A 22 -5.83 -20.13 -9.42
C ILE A 22 -5.58 -18.70 -9.94
N ASN A 23 -4.91 -18.59 -11.10
CA ASN A 23 -4.55 -17.29 -11.70
C ASN A 23 -5.56 -16.80 -12.75
N GLU A 24 -6.66 -17.53 -12.95
CA GLU A 24 -7.71 -17.23 -13.95
C GLU A 24 -7.17 -17.03 -15.38
N LYS A 25 -6.03 -17.68 -15.70
CA LYS A 25 -5.35 -17.57 -17.01
C LYS A 25 -5.59 -18.81 -17.86
N GLY A 26 -6.08 -18.58 -19.09
CA GLY A 26 -6.30 -19.64 -20.08
C GLY A 26 -7.57 -20.47 -19.83
N TYR A 27 -7.87 -21.32 -20.81
CA TYR A 27 -9.08 -22.16 -20.77
C TYR A 27 -8.88 -23.41 -19.90
N VAL A 28 -9.80 -23.64 -18.98
CA VAL A 28 -9.93 -24.89 -18.21
C VAL A 28 -11.42 -25.23 -18.12
N SER A 29 -11.79 -26.50 -18.40
CA SER A 29 -13.19 -26.93 -18.39
C SER A 29 -13.82 -26.69 -17.01
N GLU A 30 -15.12 -26.38 -16.98
CA GLU A 30 -15.88 -26.17 -15.74
C GLU A 30 -15.80 -27.36 -14.76
N LYS A 31 -15.83 -28.60 -15.29
CA LYS A 31 -15.68 -29.82 -14.51
C LYS A 31 -14.34 -29.84 -13.77
N THR A 32 -13.26 -29.54 -14.49
CA THR A 32 -11.89 -29.50 -13.93
C THR A 32 -11.74 -28.36 -12.94
N ARG A 33 -12.28 -27.17 -13.23
CA ARG A 33 -12.28 -26.02 -12.33
C ARG A 33 -12.95 -26.35 -11.00
N LYS A 34 -14.15 -26.96 -11.04
CA LYS A 34 -14.86 -27.38 -9.82
C LYS A 34 -14.06 -28.39 -8.99
N SER A 35 -13.45 -29.38 -9.65
CA SER A 35 -12.61 -30.39 -8.97
C SER A 35 -11.41 -29.75 -8.26
N ILE A 36 -10.73 -28.78 -8.90
CA ILE A 36 -9.59 -28.06 -8.31
C ILE A 36 -10.05 -27.22 -7.11
N HIS A 37 -11.14 -26.45 -7.23
CA HIS A 37 -11.66 -25.67 -6.11
C HIS A 37 -12.10 -26.55 -4.92
N GLN A 38 -12.65 -27.75 -5.20
CA GLN A 38 -12.95 -28.69 -4.15
C GLN A 38 -11.68 -29.18 -3.45
N ALA A 39 -10.65 -29.56 -4.21
CA ALA A 39 -9.36 -30.00 -3.64
C ALA A 39 -8.69 -28.89 -2.80
N ILE A 40 -8.75 -27.63 -3.24
CA ILE A 40 -8.26 -26.46 -2.49
C ILE A 40 -8.96 -26.35 -1.13
N ARG A 41 -10.30 -26.44 -1.11
CA ARG A 41 -11.09 -26.35 0.13
C ARG A 41 -10.78 -27.52 1.08
N GLU A 42 -10.78 -28.74 0.57
CA GLU A 42 -10.55 -29.95 1.37
C GLU A 42 -9.14 -30.03 1.96
N LEU A 43 -8.14 -29.47 1.27
CA LEU A 43 -6.77 -29.40 1.74
C LEU A 43 -6.48 -28.14 2.56
N ASN A 44 -7.46 -27.24 2.68
CA ASN A 44 -7.25 -25.90 3.25
C ASN A 44 -6.01 -25.21 2.63
N TYR A 45 -5.83 -25.36 1.33
CA TYR A 45 -4.70 -24.81 0.61
C TYR A 45 -4.91 -23.31 0.38
N SER A 46 -3.98 -22.52 0.89
CA SER A 46 -3.88 -21.09 0.54
C SER A 46 -2.74 -20.89 -0.45
N PRO A 47 -3.01 -20.30 -1.62
CA PRO A 47 -1.96 -19.99 -2.57
C PRO A 47 -0.89 -19.10 -1.93
N ASN A 48 0.37 -19.49 -2.02
CA ASN A 48 1.47 -18.68 -1.50
C ASN A 48 1.62 -17.43 -2.39
N GLN A 49 1.23 -16.27 -1.85
CA GLN A 49 1.36 -14.98 -2.54
C GLN A 49 2.81 -14.70 -2.98
N LEU A 50 3.79 -15.08 -2.15
CA LEU A 50 5.22 -14.91 -2.50
C LEU A 50 5.59 -15.70 -3.76
N ALA A 51 5.05 -16.93 -3.92
CA ALA A 51 5.28 -17.73 -5.13
C ALA A 51 4.53 -17.14 -6.35
N ARG A 52 3.37 -16.51 -6.15
CA ARG A 52 2.64 -15.80 -7.22
C ARG A 52 3.41 -14.55 -7.67
N ASN A 53 3.94 -13.80 -6.73
CA ASN A 53 4.69 -12.56 -6.98
C ASN A 53 6.02 -12.81 -7.72
N LEU A 54 6.56 -14.03 -7.68
CA LEU A 54 7.71 -14.43 -8.51
C LEU A 54 7.37 -14.51 -10.02
N TYR A 55 6.10 -14.70 -10.35
CA TYR A 55 5.61 -14.81 -11.75
C TYR A 55 4.80 -13.59 -12.21
N SER A 56 4.36 -12.74 -11.30
CA SER A 56 3.72 -11.46 -11.60
C SER A 56 4.68 -10.33 -11.25
N ALA A 57 4.82 -9.34 -12.14
CA ALA A 57 5.63 -8.16 -11.87
C ALA A 57 5.05 -7.27 -10.75
N GLU A 58 3.79 -7.53 -10.33
CA GLU A 58 3.05 -6.75 -9.34
C GLU A 58 2.78 -7.54 -8.07
N THR A 59 2.98 -6.93 -6.92
CA THR A 59 2.70 -7.54 -5.60
C THR A 59 1.32 -7.19 -5.06
N LYS A 60 0.67 -6.19 -5.67
CA LYS A 60 -0.57 -5.58 -5.17
C LYS A 60 -0.44 -5.07 -3.73
N ALA A 61 0.75 -4.60 -3.37
CA ALA A 61 1.05 -4.03 -2.07
C ALA A 61 1.58 -2.60 -2.22
N ILE A 62 1.07 -1.68 -1.42
CA ILE A 62 1.51 -0.28 -1.34
C ILE A 62 2.02 -0.01 0.06
N GLY A 63 3.24 0.52 0.17
CA GLY A 63 3.78 1.04 1.41
C GLY A 63 3.13 2.38 1.76
N TYR A 64 2.77 2.57 3.02
CA TYR A 64 2.24 3.83 3.51
C TYR A 64 3.03 4.26 4.74
N ILE A 65 3.72 5.40 4.66
CA ILE A 65 4.65 5.89 5.68
C ILE A 65 4.13 7.22 6.23
N ILE A 66 3.88 7.27 7.55
CA ILE A 66 3.40 8.45 8.27
C ILE A 66 4.13 8.61 9.60
N PRO A 67 4.08 9.81 10.23
CA PRO A 67 4.70 10.00 11.55
C PRO A 67 4.09 9.09 12.62
N ASN A 68 2.77 9.11 12.78
CA ASN A 68 2.02 8.27 13.73
C ASN A 68 0.54 8.19 13.36
N VAL A 69 -0.16 7.22 13.91
CA VAL A 69 -1.60 7.01 13.68
C VAL A 69 -2.50 7.70 14.69
N CYS A 70 -1.94 8.28 15.76
CA CYS A 70 -2.74 8.89 16.83
C CYS A 70 -3.24 10.29 16.45
N HIS A 71 -2.60 10.95 15.48
CA HIS A 71 -3.03 12.25 15.03
C HIS A 71 -4.30 12.14 14.18
N PRO A 72 -5.38 12.87 14.48
CA PRO A 72 -6.68 12.74 13.78
C PRO A 72 -6.57 12.86 12.26
N PHE A 73 -5.76 13.78 11.75
CA PHE A 73 -5.52 13.96 10.32
C PHE A 73 -4.97 12.68 9.67
N PHE A 74 -3.88 12.12 10.23
CA PHE A 74 -3.29 10.91 9.65
C PHE A 74 -4.20 9.70 9.80
N SER A 75 -4.96 9.60 10.89
CA SER A 75 -5.94 8.54 11.10
C SER A 75 -7.03 8.55 10.01
N GLU A 76 -7.62 9.72 9.74
CA GLU A 76 -8.66 9.88 8.71
C GLU A 76 -8.11 9.62 7.31
N VAL A 77 -6.97 10.21 6.96
CA VAL A 77 -6.33 10.01 5.67
C VAL A 77 -5.96 8.53 5.45
N THR A 78 -5.43 7.85 6.49
CA THR A 78 -5.14 6.41 6.45
C THR A 78 -6.36 5.60 6.06
N GLN A 79 -7.51 5.85 6.69
CA GLN A 79 -8.75 5.14 6.40
C GLN A 79 -9.23 5.38 4.96
N LEU A 80 -9.12 6.61 4.48
CA LEU A 80 -9.54 6.96 3.11
C LEU A 80 -8.62 6.31 2.05
N ILE A 81 -7.30 6.33 2.27
CA ILE A 81 -6.33 5.71 1.37
C ILE A 81 -6.51 4.19 1.38
N GLU A 82 -6.60 3.57 2.56
CA GLU A 82 -6.79 2.12 2.71
C GLU A 82 -8.03 1.65 1.92
N LYS A 83 -9.16 2.31 2.11
CA LYS A 83 -10.39 1.98 1.38
C LYS A 83 -10.20 2.07 -0.13
N LYS A 84 -9.55 3.12 -0.64
CA LYS A 84 -9.29 3.28 -2.08
C LYS A 84 -8.35 2.20 -2.62
N LEU A 85 -7.32 1.85 -1.88
CA LEU A 85 -6.41 0.76 -2.24
C LEU A 85 -7.11 -0.58 -2.25
N TYR A 86 -7.93 -0.87 -1.24
CA TYR A 86 -8.74 -2.08 -1.15
C TYR A 86 -9.71 -2.22 -2.34
N ASP A 87 -10.44 -1.15 -2.67
CA ASP A 87 -11.37 -1.11 -3.82
C ASP A 87 -10.63 -1.34 -5.16
N ALA A 88 -9.35 -0.96 -5.25
CA ALA A 88 -8.46 -1.20 -6.39
C ALA A 88 -7.74 -2.57 -6.35
N GLY A 89 -7.98 -3.40 -5.34
CA GLY A 89 -7.36 -4.72 -5.18
C GLY A 89 -5.93 -4.67 -4.65
N TYR A 90 -5.54 -3.60 -3.97
CA TYR A 90 -4.25 -3.46 -3.31
C TYR A 90 -4.36 -3.64 -1.80
N HIS A 91 -3.26 -4.03 -1.16
CA HIS A 91 -3.10 -4.07 0.29
C HIS A 91 -2.16 -2.97 0.76
N MET A 92 -2.46 -2.36 1.90
CA MET A 92 -1.61 -1.35 2.52
C MET A 92 -0.65 -2.00 3.51
N LEU A 93 0.64 -1.65 3.44
CA LEU A 93 1.65 -1.92 4.46
C LEU A 93 1.99 -0.61 5.18
N LEU A 94 1.41 -0.42 6.36
CA LEU A 94 1.59 0.80 7.15
C LEU A 94 2.90 0.77 7.95
N GLY A 95 3.69 1.82 7.84
CA GLY A 95 4.86 2.10 8.69
C GLY A 95 4.73 3.44 9.39
N THR A 96 5.03 3.48 10.70
CA THR A 96 5.06 4.72 11.48
C THR A 96 6.49 5.08 11.87
N THR A 97 6.89 6.32 11.62
CA THR A 97 8.28 6.75 11.80
C THR A 97 8.54 7.38 13.18
N ASP A 98 7.53 7.91 13.86
CA ASP A 98 7.66 8.75 15.05
C ASP A 98 8.66 9.91 14.85
N ARG A 99 8.76 10.41 13.62
CA ARG A 99 9.72 11.45 13.18
C ARG A 99 11.19 11.04 13.36
N ASN A 100 11.47 9.73 13.34
CA ASN A 100 12.81 9.18 13.48
C ASN A 100 13.31 8.71 12.10
N ALA A 101 14.41 9.29 11.61
CA ALA A 101 14.98 9.02 10.30
C ALA A 101 15.53 7.59 10.16
N ASP A 102 16.09 7.02 11.23
CA ASP A 102 16.62 5.65 11.19
C ASP A 102 15.48 4.65 11.08
N ARG A 103 14.37 4.86 11.83
CA ARG A 103 13.18 4.05 11.75
C ARG A 103 12.52 4.15 10.37
N GLU A 104 12.48 5.35 9.78
CA GLU A 104 12.01 5.55 8.42
C GLU A 104 12.83 4.76 7.41
N SER A 105 14.17 4.79 7.50
CA SER A 105 15.06 4.02 6.64
C SER A 105 14.79 2.52 6.75
N GLN A 106 14.62 2.00 7.98
CA GLN A 106 14.30 0.58 8.21
C GLN A 106 12.95 0.19 7.59
N ILE A 107 11.94 1.07 7.67
CA ILE A 107 10.64 0.84 7.05
C ILE A 107 10.79 0.79 5.52
N ILE A 108 11.52 1.72 4.92
CA ILE A 108 11.76 1.75 3.46
C ILE A 108 12.48 0.46 3.02
N ASP A 109 13.50 0.02 3.75
CA ASP A 109 14.21 -1.22 3.46
C ASP A 109 13.28 -2.45 3.56
N MET A 110 12.41 -2.49 4.55
CA MET A 110 11.40 -3.53 4.71
C MET A 110 10.42 -3.53 3.52
N LEU A 111 9.91 -2.37 3.11
CA LEU A 111 9.01 -2.24 1.96
C LEU A 111 9.69 -2.69 0.66
N ARG A 112 10.97 -2.35 0.47
CA ARG A 112 11.77 -2.81 -0.66
C ARG A 112 11.93 -4.33 -0.68
N GLN A 113 12.19 -4.95 0.48
CA GLN A 113 12.29 -6.41 0.61
C GLN A 113 10.94 -7.10 0.29
N HIS A 114 9.82 -6.48 0.64
CA HIS A 114 8.48 -6.95 0.30
C HIS A 114 8.08 -6.64 -1.15
N ARG A 115 8.93 -5.92 -1.90
CA ARG A 115 8.71 -5.55 -3.30
C ARG A 115 7.37 -4.83 -3.51
N VAL A 116 7.05 -3.88 -2.65
CA VAL A 116 5.83 -3.09 -2.84
C VAL A 116 5.83 -2.38 -4.19
N ASP A 117 4.65 -2.21 -4.78
CA ASP A 117 4.48 -1.61 -6.12
C ASP A 117 4.61 -0.08 -6.09
N GLY A 118 4.50 0.54 -4.90
CA GLY A 118 4.66 1.97 -4.69
C GLY A 118 4.69 2.33 -3.21
N ILE A 119 5.10 3.55 -2.91
CA ILE A 119 5.11 4.11 -1.56
C ILE A 119 4.31 5.41 -1.54
N ILE A 120 3.40 5.55 -0.58
CA ILE A 120 2.75 6.81 -0.23
C ILE A 120 3.38 7.30 1.06
N VAL A 121 3.87 8.55 1.09
CA VAL A 121 4.57 9.09 2.25
C VAL A 121 3.99 10.43 2.70
N GLY A 122 3.67 10.56 3.99
CA GLY A 122 3.28 11.79 4.66
C GLY A 122 4.19 12.08 5.85
N SER A 123 5.45 11.65 5.77
CA SER A 123 6.45 11.84 6.82
C SER A 123 7.14 13.20 6.69
N TYR A 124 7.55 13.76 7.81
CA TYR A 124 8.31 15.02 7.87
C TYR A 124 9.82 14.81 7.98
N THR A 125 10.30 13.58 7.84
CA THR A 125 11.75 13.35 7.88
C THR A 125 12.37 13.62 6.52
N SER A 126 13.54 14.28 6.50
CA SER A 126 14.22 14.70 5.28
C SER A 126 15.10 13.60 4.67
N ASN A 127 14.74 12.34 4.81
CA ASN A 127 15.59 11.22 4.38
C ASN A 127 15.44 10.90 2.88
N ILE A 128 15.69 11.91 2.04
CA ILE A 128 15.59 11.85 0.58
C ILE A 128 16.38 10.67 -0.01
N SER A 129 17.59 10.43 0.54
CA SER A 129 18.49 9.41 0.00
C SER A 129 17.95 7.97 0.12
N ALA A 130 17.16 7.68 1.15
CA ALA A 130 16.57 6.36 1.34
C ALA A 130 15.50 6.07 0.28
N TYR A 131 14.64 7.03 -0.02
CA TYR A 131 13.62 6.89 -1.06
C TYR A 131 14.22 6.75 -2.45
N SER A 132 15.21 7.61 -2.81
CA SER A 132 15.89 7.53 -4.10
C SER A 132 16.58 6.17 -4.33
N LYS A 133 17.18 5.60 -3.27
CA LYS A 133 17.85 4.28 -3.34
C LYS A 133 16.88 3.12 -3.41
N ALA A 134 15.63 3.30 -2.97
CA ALA A 134 14.65 2.23 -2.96
C ALA A 134 14.26 1.78 -4.39
N GLY A 135 14.27 2.71 -5.37
CA GLY A 135 13.88 2.43 -6.74
C GLY A 135 12.39 2.05 -6.88
N ILE A 136 11.56 2.54 -5.99
CA ILE A 136 10.12 2.28 -5.92
C ILE A 136 9.42 3.60 -6.20
N PRO A 137 8.33 3.65 -6.99
CA PRO A 137 7.54 4.86 -7.20
C PRO A 137 7.05 5.47 -5.88
N VAL A 138 7.20 6.78 -5.72
CA VAL A 138 6.86 7.50 -4.48
C VAL A 138 5.86 8.60 -4.74
N VAL A 139 4.78 8.61 -3.98
CA VAL A 139 3.81 9.72 -3.89
C VAL A 139 3.94 10.35 -2.52
N ALA A 140 4.29 11.63 -2.47
CA ALA A 140 4.31 12.42 -1.23
C ALA A 140 2.97 13.16 -1.07
N PHE A 141 2.45 13.23 0.16
CA PHE A 141 1.29 14.06 0.47
C PHE A 141 1.59 14.93 1.70
N ASP A 142 1.13 16.20 1.62
CA ASP A 142 1.31 17.22 2.66
C ASP A 142 2.78 17.38 3.14
N THR A 143 3.72 16.95 2.30
CA THR A 143 5.17 17.11 2.53
C THR A 143 5.89 17.31 1.21
N LEU A 144 6.95 18.09 1.23
CA LEU A 144 7.84 18.30 0.07
C LEU A 144 8.93 17.23 0.12
N LEU A 145 8.90 16.33 -0.84
CA LEU A 145 9.94 15.32 -1.03
C LEU A 145 10.44 15.40 -2.48
N GLU A 146 11.65 15.95 -2.66
CA GLU A 146 12.21 16.24 -4.00
C GLU A 146 12.35 15.01 -4.89
N CYS A 147 12.50 13.82 -4.30
CA CYS A 147 12.62 12.57 -5.05
C CYS A 147 11.26 11.86 -5.28
N ALA A 148 10.15 12.44 -4.87
CA ALA A 148 8.83 11.87 -5.13
C ALA A 148 8.44 12.08 -6.60
N ASP A 149 7.84 11.05 -7.20
CA ASP A 149 7.31 11.13 -8.57
C ASP A 149 6.11 12.09 -8.65
N VAL A 150 5.33 12.15 -7.57
CA VAL A 150 4.17 13.05 -7.43
C VAL A 150 4.10 13.58 -6.02
N CYS A 151 3.84 14.89 -5.88
CA CYS A 151 3.50 15.51 -4.60
C CYS A 151 2.05 16.02 -4.63
N VAL A 152 1.28 15.64 -3.62
CA VAL A 152 -0.11 16.08 -3.41
C VAL A 152 -0.15 16.95 -2.16
N SER A 153 -0.49 18.22 -2.30
CA SER A 153 -0.55 19.16 -1.18
C SER A 153 -1.76 20.07 -1.27
N SER A 154 -2.20 20.58 -0.13
CA SER A 154 -3.19 21.65 -0.06
C SER A 154 -2.53 22.98 -0.39
N ASN A 155 -3.31 23.93 -0.93
CA ASN A 155 -2.83 25.30 -1.09
C ASN A 155 -2.92 26.02 0.27
N HIS A 156 -1.90 25.82 1.11
CA HIS A 156 -1.84 26.35 2.47
C HIS A 156 -1.87 27.89 2.49
N GLN A 157 -1.33 28.56 1.47
CA GLN A 157 -1.37 30.02 1.38
C GLN A 157 -2.80 30.52 1.22
N VAL A 158 -3.53 29.96 0.25
CA VAL A 158 -4.95 30.34 0.05
C VAL A 158 -5.77 30.01 1.30
N GLY A 159 -5.53 28.85 1.93
CA GLY A 159 -6.17 28.49 3.19
C GLY A 159 -5.90 29.49 4.31
N GLY A 160 -4.64 29.93 4.46
CA GLY A 160 -4.23 30.95 5.42
C GLY A 160 -4.88 32.31 5.14
N ASP A 161 -4.90 32.75 3.89
CA ASP A 161 -5.54 33.99 3.47
C ASP A 161 -7.04 33.98 3.78
N MET A 162 -7.73 32.89 3.48
CA MET A 162 -9.15 32.72 3.79
C MET A 162 -9.43 32.75 5.30
N ALA A 163 -8.58 32.15 6.11
CA ALA A 163 -8.70 32.16 7.57
C ALA A 163 -8.46 33.58 8.11
N ALA A 164 -7.41 34.27 7.66
CA ALA A 164 -7.10 35.64 8.03
C ALA A 164 -8.25 36.60 7.66
N ASP A 165 -8.73 36.52 6.44
CA ASP A 165 -9.88 37.30 5.95
C ASP A 165 -11.12 37.10 6.83
N ARG A 166 -11.40 35.87 7.23
CA ARG A 166 -12.55 35.57 8.10
C ARG A 166 -12.42 36.22 9.46
N VAL A 167 -11.21 36.15 10.04
CA VAL A 167 -10.92 36.79 11.35
C VAL A 167 -11.00 38.30 11.24
N LEU A 168 -10.41 38.92 10.25
CA LEU A 168 -10.47 40.38 10.05
C LEU A 168 -11.92 40.89 9.87
N LYS A 169 -12.72 40.18 9.07
CA LYS A 169 -14.15 40.50 8.87
C LYS A 169 -15.01 40.31 10.12
N SER A 170 -14.54 39.54 11.11
CA SER A 170 -15.27 39.39 12.39
C SER A 170 -15.10 40.58 13.35
N GLY A 171 -14.24 41.56 13.02
CA GLY A 171 -13.96 42.74 13.84
C GLY A 171 -13.06 42.45 15.06
N CYS A 172 -12.38 41.31 15.10
CA CYS A 172 -11.45 41.01 16.18
C CYS A 172 -10.26 41.99 16.20
N ARG A 173 -9.90 42.46 17.43
CA ARG A 173 -8.74 43.35 17.65
C ARG A 173 -7.46 42.60 18.00
N SER A 174 -7.56 41.35 18.36
CA SER A 174 -6.44 40.48 18.67
C SER A 174 -6.76 39.04 18.29
N VAL A 175 -5.77 38.30 17.86
CA VAL A 175 -5.88 36.90 17.45
C VAL A 175 -4.81 36.11 18.19
N LEU A 176 -5.20 34.99 18.78
CA LEU A 176 -4.28 34.01 19.35
C LEU A 176 -4.24 32.80 18.42
N GLN A 177 -3.05 32.46 17.97
CA GLN A 177 -2.80 31.20 17.28
C GLN A 177 -2.34 30.17 18.30
N VAL A 178 -3.02 29.05 18.38
CA VAL A 178 -2.76 27.93 19.29
C VAL A 178 -2.14 26.78 18.51
#